data_6cca906ac6402badde956f32d1c64cb0
#
_entry.id   6cca906ac6402badde956f32d1c64cb0
#
_cell.length_a   1.000
_cell.length_b   1.000
_cell.length_c   1.000
_cell.angle_alpha   90.00
_cell.angle_beta   90.00
_cell.angle_gamma   90.00
#
_symmetry.space_group_name_H-M   'P 1'
#
loop_
_entity.id
_entity.type
_entity.pdbx_description
1 polymer ?
#
loop_
_entity_poly.entity_id
_entity_poly.type
_entity_poly.pdbx_seq_one_letter_code
_entity_poly.pdbx_strand_id
1 'polypeptide(L)'
;PEVICVQADENMGFGRANNLGMTYASGDCILFLNPDTILRNDAIDKLYAYLIEHPDVGACGGNLYDERGLPTTSFSRSFPSFIWEFLSILYISPICLSFPRSVYFNKEGKPIPVASIIGADLMVRKSVLLKVGGFSPEFFMNYEETELCNRITRAGFSIYSVPSAQITHLEGRASYIKQSRLYFLYEGQYIYFRKVYGIFGCRLIFAITQLKKLYSSFFKFLLLKQ
;
A
#
# COMPACT_ATOMS: atom_id res chain seq x y z
N PRO A 1 -27.96 -1.72 -10.39
CA PRO A 1 -27.62 -1.40 -9.00
C PRO A 1 -27.46 0.11 -8.88
N GLU A 2 -28.09 0.71 -7.86
CA GLU A 2 -27.95 2.14 -7.59
C GLU A 2 -26.57 2.38 -6.96
N VAL A 3 -25.89 3.43 -7.43
CA VAL A 3 -24.64 3.90 -6.83
C VAL A 3 -24.99 4.74 -5.62
N ILE A 4 -24.46 4.39 -4.45
CA ILE A 4 -24.59 5.19 -3.24
C ILE A 4 -23.47 6.23 -3.25
N CYS A 5 -23.84 7.50 -3.41
CA CYS A 5 -22.91 8.61 -3.33
C CYS A 5 -22.88 9.17 -1.90
N VAL A 6 -21.73 9.15 -1.25
CA VAL A 6 -21.53 9.66 0.12
C VAL A 6 -20.58 10.85 0.06
N GLN A 7 -21.11 12.04 0.36
CA GLN A 7 -20.33 13.27 0.43
C GLN A 7 -19.77 13.45 1.85
N ALA A 8 -18.43 13.57 1.97
CA ALA A 8 -17.79 14.00 3.21
C ALA A 8 -17.71 15.53 3.27
N ASP A 9 -17.77 16.10 4.47
CA ASP A 9 -17.72 17.56 4.70
C ASP A 9 -16.34 18.15 4.41
N GLU A 10 -15.30 17.33 4.52
CA GLU A 10 -13.90 17.72 4.30
C GLU A 10 -13.09 16.59 3.66
N ASN A 11 -11.87 16.90 3.23
CA ASN A 11 -10.93 15.88 2.78
C ASN A 11 -10.39 15.08 3.98
N MET A 12 -10.95 13.92 4.20
CA MET A 12 -10.62 13.04 5.32
C MET A 12 -9.34 12.21 5.10
N GLY A 13 -8.75 12.24 3.90
CA GLY A 13 -7.71 11.30 3.47
C GLY A 13 -8.26 9.92 3.08
N PHE A 14 -7.39 9.06 2.58
CA PHE A 14 -7.79 7.79 1.97
C PHE A 14 -8.49 6.85 2.94
N GLY A 15 -7.83 6.54 4.07
CA GLY A 15 -8.34 5.52 5.00
C GLY A 15 -9.67 5.88 5.65
N ARG A 16 -9.84 7.15 6.09
CA ARG A 16 -11.09 7.60 6.73
C ARG A 16 -12.24 7.66 5.75
N ALA A 17 -12.00 8.11 4.50
CA ALA A 17 -13.03 8.15 3.46
C ALA A 17 -13.50 6.73 3.11
N ASN A 18 -12.59 5.77 2.99
CA ASN A 18 -12.95 4.37 2.77
C ASN A 18 -13.69 3.76 3.98
N ASN A 19 -13.31 4.10 5.21
CA ASN A 19 -14.07 3.68 6.39
C ASN A 19 -15.50 4.22 6.37
N LEU A 20 -15.72 5.47 5.96
CA LEU A 20 -17.04 6.04 5.81
C LEU A 20 -17.85 5.26 4.75
N GLY A 21 -17.27 5.03 3.55
CA GLY A 21 -17.92 4.23 2.50
C GLY A 21 -18.25 2.81 2.96
N MET A 22 -17.38 2.21 3.76
CA MET A 22 -17.55 0.86 4.31
C MET A 22 -18.80 0.72 5.18
N THR A 23 -19.28 1.79 5.82
CA THR A 23 -20.51 1.76 6.64
C THR A 23 -21.78 1.54 5.81
N TYR A 24 -21.72 1.81 4.52
CA TYR A 24 -22.82 1.61 3.57
C TYR A 24 -22.70 0.29 2.80
N ALA A 25 -21.57 -0.41 2.92
CA ALA A 25 -21.33 -1.65 2.19
C ALA A 25 -22.02 -2.83 2.85
N SER A 26 -22.81 -3.60 2.09
CA SER A 26 -23.57 -4.77 2.56
C SER A 26 -22.93 -6.11 2.18
N GLY A 27 -22.02 -6.16 1.19
CA GLY A 27 -21.41 -7.38 0.67
C GLY A 27 -20.53 -8.12 1.67
N ASP A 28 -20.23 -9.40 1.38
CA ASP A 28 -19.36 -10.27 2.18
C ASP A 28 -17.87 -9.94 2.02
N CYS A 29 -17.51 -9.31 0.91
CA CYS A 29 -16.19 -8.77 0.65
C CYS A 29 -16.30 -7.29 0.29
N ILE A 30 -15.30 -6.51 0.68
CA ILE A 30 -15.21 -5.09 0.36
C ILE A 30 -13.99 -4.86 -0.49
N LEU A 31 -14.18 -4.26 -1.67
CA LEU A 31 -13.10 -3.84 -2.55
C LEU A 31 -12.85 -2.34 -2.34
N PHE A 32 -11.69 -2.01 -1.83
CA PHE A 32 -11.16 -0.65 -1.84
C PHE A 32 -10.51 -0.42 -3.21
N LEU A 33 -11.17 0.36 -4.05
CA LEU A 33 -10.77 0.60 -5.42
C LEU A 33 -10.57 2.10 -5.66
N ASN A 34 -9.38 2.48 -6.14
CA ASN A 34 -9.11 3.88 -6.46
C ASN A 34 -9.97 4.36 -7.65
N PRO A 35 -10.44 5.62 -7.65
CA PRO A 35 -11.27 6.17 -8.72
C PRO A 35 -10.52 6.35 -10.06
N ASP A 36 -9.18 6.30 -10.05
CA ASP A 36 -8.32 6.37 -11.21
C ASP A 36 -7.84 4.98 -11.69
N THR A 37 -8.71 3.98 -11.56
CA THR A 37 -8.48 2.61 -12.04
C THR A 37 -9.39 2.24 -13.18
N ILE A 38 -8.93 1.35 -14.07
CA ILE A 38 -9.70 0.77 -15.17
C ILE A 38 -9.56 -0.74 -15.10
N LEU A 39 -10.66 -1.47 -14.98
CA LEU A 39 -10.68 -2.93 -15.00
C LEU A 39 -10.34 -3.43 -16.42
N ARG A 40 -9.34 -4.29 -16.55
CA ARG A 40 -8.91 -4.85 -17.84
C ARG A 40 -9.64 -6.14 -18.20
N ASN A 41 -10.23 -6.77 -17.18
CA ASN A 41 -11.02 -8.00 -17.30
C ASN A 41 -11.99 -8.07 -16.11
N ASP A 42 -12.62 -9.22 -15.90
CA ASP A 42 -13.51 -9.51 -14.76
C ASP A 42 -12.72 -9.58 -13.44
N ALA A 43 -11.91 -8.53 -13.16
CA ALA A 43 -10.99 -8.51 -12.05
C ALA A 43 -11.71 -8.64 -10.70
N ILE A 44 -12.86 -7.99 -10.53
CA ILE A 44 -13.66 -8.02 -9.30
C ILE A 44 -14.12 -9.45 -9.03
N ASP A 45 -14.69 -10.14 -10.02
CA ASP A 45 -15.20 -11.49 -9.88
C ASP A 45 -14.07 -12.48 -9.57
N LYS A 46 -12.89 -12.29 -10.19
CA LYS A 46 -11.71 -13.12 -9.93
C LYS A 46 -11.17 -12.96 -8.51
N LEU A 47 -11.10 -11.73 -7.99
CA LEU A 47 -10.70 -11.45 -6.62
C LEU A 47 -11.71 -12.04 -5.63
N TYR A 48 -12.99 -11.83 -5.89
CA TYR A 48 -14.07 -12.35 -5.06
C TYR A 48 -14.08 -13.90 -5.03
N ALA A 49 -14.05 -14.55 -6.19
CA ALA A 49 -14.00 -16.00 -6.28
C ALA A 49 -12.80 -16.56 -5.51
N TYR A 50 -11.62 -15.96 -5.69
CA TYR A 50 -10.42 -16.37 -4.97
C TYR A 50 -10.60 -16.30 -3.44
N LEU A 51 -11.17 -15.22 -2.92
CA LEU A 51 -11.46 -15.11 -1.49
C LEU A 51 -12.48 -16.19 -1.04
N ILE A 52 -13.55 -16.43 -1.79
CA ILE A 52 -14.56 -17.44 -1.42
C ILE A 52 -13.97 -18.84 -1.36
N GLU A 53 -13.14 -19.21 -2.32
CA GLU A 53 -12.50 -20.53 -2.41
C GLU A 53 -11.41 -20.78 -1.34
N HIS A 54 -10.85 -19.68 -0.74
CA HIS A 54 -9.73 -19.78 0.22
C HIS A 54 -10.08 -19.09 1.55
N PRO A 55 -10.75 -19.80 2.48
CA PRO A 55 -11.24 -19.21 3.75
C PRO A 55 -10.15 -18.65 4.68
N ASP A 56 -8.91 -19.14 4.56
CA ASP A 56 -7.72 -18.67 5.30
C ASP A 56 -7.15 -17.36 4.74
N VAL A 57 -7.59 -16.95 3.53
CA VAL A 57 -7.17 -15.68 2.92
C VAL A 57 -8.08 -14.54 3.39
N GLY A 58 -7.51 -13.56 4.05
CA GLY A 58 -8.23 -12.38 4.56
C GLY A 58 -8.37 -11.27 3.55
N ALA A 59 -7.37 -11.12 2.66
CA ALA A 59 -7.34 -10.07 1.65
C ALA A 59 -6.59 -10.51 0.39
N CYS A 60 -6.93 -9.89 -0.75
CA CYS A 60 -6.21 -10.09 -2.01
C CYS A 60 -6.26 -8.83 -2.88
N GLY A 61 -5.42 -8.80 -3.92
CA GLY A 61 -5.40 -7.78 -4.97
C GLY A 61 -4.85 -8.34 -6.27
N GLY A 62 -5.08 -7.64 -7.36
CA GLY A 62 -4.69 -8.04 -8.69
C GLY A 62 -3.29 -7.58 -9.11
N ASN A 63 -3.03 -7.72 -10.39
CA ASN A 63 -1.88 -7.13 -11.05
C ASN A 63 -2.22 -5.74 -11.59
N LEU A 64 -1.42 -4.75 -11.20
CA LEU A 64 -1.56 -3.37 -11.65
C LEU A 64 -0.68 -3.07 -12.87
N TYR A 65 -1.23 -2.29 -13.77
CA TYR A 65 -0.58 -1.83 -15.00
C TYR A 65 -0.69 -0.30 -15.10
N ASP A 66 0.27 0.33 -15.76
CA ASP A 66 0.18 1.75 -16.11
C ASP A 66 -0.71 2.00 -17.36
N GLU A 67 -0.85 3.26 -17.77
CA GLU A 67 -1.61 3.65 -18.98
C GLU A 67 -1.08 3.01 -20.27
N ARG A 68 0.21 2.65 -20.30
CA ARG A 68 0.87 2.00 -21.45
C ARG A 68 0.74 0.49 -21.43
N GLY A 69 0.11 -0.07 -20.38
CA GLY A 69 -0.01 -1.51 -20.19
C GLY A 69 1.26 -2.16 -19.62
N LEU A 70 2.22 -1.39 -19.11
CA LEU A 70 3.40 -1.90 -18.47
C LEU A 70 3.11 -2.25 -17.01
N PRO A 71 3.70 -3.34 -16.47
CA PRO A 71 3.56 -3.71 -15.08
C PRO A 71 3.99 -2.61 -14.12
N THR A 72 3.17 -2.33 -13.10
CA THR A 72 3.51 -1.45 -11.97
C THR A 72 3.52 -2.21 -10.65
N THR A 73 3.97 -1.56 -9.57
CA THR A 73 3.98 -2.21 -8.25
C THR A 73 2.56 -2.50 -7.79
N SER A 74 2.24 -3.77 -7.57
CA SER A 74 0.92 -4.25 -7.17
C SER A 74 0.84 -4.67 -5.70
N PHE A 75 2.00 -4.98 -5.08
CA PHE A 75 2.08 -5.49 -3.71
C PHE A 75 3.45 -5.22 -3.08
N SER A 76 3.61 -5.52 -1.79
CA SER A 76 4.90 -5.62 -1.12
C SER A 76 5.13 -7.04 -0.61
N ARG A 77 6.36 -7.56 -0.77
CA ARG A 77 6.73 -8.92 -0.31
C ARG A 77 6.99 -8.99 1.19
N SER A 78 7.34 -7.87 1.80
CA SER A 78 7.64 -7.78 3.23
C SER A 78 7.06 -6.51 3.83
N PHE A 79 6.70 -6.58 5.10
CA PHE A 79 6.34 -5.38 5.85
C PHE A 79 7.56 -4.48 6.10
N PRO A 80 7.35 -3.16 6.24
CA PRO A 80 8.41 -2.24 6.60
C PRO A 80 9.10 -2.67 7.89
N SER A 81 10.44 -2.71 7.88
CA SER A 81 11.25 -3.10 9.02
C SER A 81 12.49 -2.21 9.16
N PHE A 82 13.06 -2.12 10.37
CA PHE A 82 14.27 -1.34 10.62
C PHE A 82 15.47 -1.79 9.77
N ILE A 83 15.59 -3.10 9.53
CA ILE A 83 16.67 -3.67 8.72
C ILE A 83 16.58 -3.13 7.30
N TRP A 84 15.42 -3.19 6.67
CA TRP A 84 15.23 -2.67 5.32
C TRP A 84 15.45 -1.16 5.25
N GLU A 85 14.95 -0.43 6.25
CA GLU A 85 15.13 1.01 6.32
C GLU A 85 16.60 1.40 6.52
N PHE A 86 17.34 0.66 7.32
CA PHE A 86 18.78 0.87 7.49
C PHE A 86 19.56 0.51 6.23
N LEU A 87 19.31 -0.66 5.64
CA LEU A 87 19.98 -1.08 4.40
C LEU A 87 19.71 -0.11 3.24
N SER A 88 18.55 0.54 3.21
CA SER A 88 18.23 1.54 2.19
C SER A 88 19.13 2.79 2.26
N ILE A 89 19.86 3.03 3.35
CA ILE A 89 20.91 4.05 3.41
C ILE A 89 22.03 3.71 2.42
N LEU A 90 22.41 2.44 2.33
CA LEU A 90 23.43 1.95 1.42
C LEU A 90 23.01 2.05 -0.05
N TYR A 91 21.70 1.94 -0.35
CA TYR A 91 21.15 2.09 -1.71
C TYR A 91 21.13 3.53 -2.23
N ILE A 92 21.41 4.52 -1.40
CA ILE A 92 21.59 5.93 -1.81
C ILE A 92 23.00 6.16 -2.38
N SER A 93 23.92 5.18 -2.23
CA SER A 93 25.25 5.22 -2.86
C SER A 93 25.15 5.22 -4.39
N PRO A 94 25.98 6.02 -5.10
CA PRO A 94 26.06 5.99 -6.57
C PRO A 94 26.27 4.59 -7.16
N ILE A 95 26.91 3.68 -6.41
CA ILE A 95 27.12 2.29 -6.78
C ILE A 95 25.79 1.51 -6.91
N CYS A 96 24.78 1.88 -6.12
CA CYS A 96 23.47 1.21 -6.10
C CYS A 96 22.40 1.89 -6.96
N LEU A 97 22.64 3.09 -7.48
CA LEU A 97 21.73 3.76 -8.43
C LEU A 97 21.61 3.03 -9.77
N SER A 98 22.53 2.08 -10.04
CA SER A 98 22.52 1.22 -11.24
C SER A 98 21.56 0.02 -11.14
N PHE A 99 20.97 -0.26 -9.96
CA PHE A 99 20.01 -1.35 -9.83
C PHE A 99 18.60 -0.83 -10.14
N PRO A 100 17.89 -1.44 -11.11
CA PRO A 100 16.52 -1.07 -11.40
C PRO A 100 15.66 -1.26 -10.14
N ARG A 101 14.84 -0.26 -9.80
CA ARG A 101 13.82 -0.41 -8.76
C ARG A 101 12.96 -1.62 -9.13
N SER A 102 12.99 -2.66 -8.32
CA SER A 102 12.18 -3.85 -8.56
C SER A 102 10.70 -3.48 -8.47
N VAL A 103 9.98 -3.63 -9.57
CA VAL A 103 8.53 -3.56 -9.60
C VAL A 103 8.02 -4.87 -8.98
N TYR A 104 7.32 -4.77 -7.87
CA TYR A 104 6.67 -5.93 -7.25
C TYR A 104 5.38 -6.25 -7.99
N PHE A 105 5.51 -7.11 -8.96
CA PHE A 105 4.44 -7.55 -9.85
C PHE A 105 4.44 -9.08 -9.94
N ASN A 106 3.27 -9.70 -9.95
CA ASN A 106 3.17 -11.16 -10.00
C ASN A 106 3.32 -11.67 -11.44
N LYS A 107 4.49 -12.20 -11.75
CA LYS A 107 4.82 -12.82 -13.06
C LYS A 107 4.66 -14.35 -13.07
N GLU A 108 4.27 -14.96 -11.95
CA GLU A 108 4.23 -16.41 -11.81
C GLU A 108 2.99 -17.04 -12.44
N GLY A 109 2.01 -16.24 -12.89
CA GLY A 109 0.77 -16.73 -13.49
C GLY A 109 -0.19 -17.43 -12.51
N LYS A 110 0.18 -17.55 -11.25
CA LYS A 110 -0.60 -18.15 -10.16
C LYS A 110 -0.63 -17.24 -8.94
N PRO A 111 -1.63 -17.37 -8.05
CA PRO A 111 -1.66 -16.58 -6.81
C PRO A 111 -0.43 -16.86 -5.93
N ILE A 112 0.14 -15.81 -5.33
CA ILE A 112 1.28 -15.90 -4.42
C ILE A 112 0.99 -15.15 -3.12
N PRO A 113 1.50 -15.65 -1.97
CA PRO A 113 1.39 -14.92 -0.70
C PRO A 113 2.27 -13.68 -0.74
N VAL A 114 1.74 -12.58 -0.17
CA VAL A 114 2.40 -11.27 -0.10
C VAL A 114 2.18 -10.63 1.27
N ALA A 115 2.98 -9.63 1.63
CA ALA A 115 2.79 -8.93 2.89
C ALA A 115 1.65 -7.90 2.82
N SER A 116 1.56 -7.13 1.76
CA SER A 116 0.49 -6.15 1.56
C SER A 116 0.19 -5.93 0.08
N ILE A 117 -1.06 -5.61 -0.21
CA ILE A 117 -1.53 -5.14 -1.52
C ILE A 117 -1.48 -3.60 -1.52
N ILE A 118 -1.23 -3.01 -2.67
CA ILE A 118 -1.32 -1.55 -2.85
C ILE A 118 -2.79 -1.10 -2.73
N GLY A 119 -3.04 0.04 -2.10
CA GLY A 119 -4.40 0.54 -1.83
C GLY A 119 -5.27 0.84 -3.06
N ALA A 120 -4.75 0.60 -4.27
CA ALA A 120 -5.50 0.84 -5.50
C ALA A 120 -6.57 -0.23 -5.79
N ASP A 121 -6.42 -1.48 -5.30
CA ASP A 121 -7.28 -2.62 -5.61
C ASP A 121 -7.34 -3.67 -4.49
N LEU A 122 -7.37 -3.24 -3.25
CA LEU A 122 -7.38 -4.12 -2.08
C LEU A 122 -8.79 -4.67 -1.81
N MET A 123 -9.01 -5.97 -2.01
CA MET A 123 -10.24 -6.66 -1.61
C MET A 123 -10.03 -7.39 -0.28
N VAL A 124 -10.95 -7.18 0.67
CA VAL A 124 -10.87 -7.74 2.04
C VAL A 124 -12.21 -8.38 2.40
N ARG A 125 -12.16 -9.52 3.09
CA ARG A 125 -13.39 -10.10 3.69
C ARG A 125 -14.00 -9.16 4.73
N LYS A 126 -15.29 -8.93 4.67
CA LYS A 126 -16.00 -8.12 5.66
C LYS A 126 -15.84 -8.68 7.07
N SER A 127 -15.89 -10.00 7.25
CA SER A 127 -15.68 -10.67 8.54
C SER A 127 -14.29 -10.39 9.12
N VAL A 128 -13.26 -10.30 8.27
CA VAL A 128 -11.89 -9.95 8.69
C VAL A 128 -11.83 -8.48 9.10
N LEU A 129 -12.43 -7.56 8.33
CA LEU A 129 -12.51 -6.15 8.70
C LEU A 129 -13.26 -5.94 10.02
N LEU A 130 -14.32 -6.69 10.27
CA LEU A 130 -15.04 -6.65 11.57
C LEU A 130 -14.14 -7.12 12.73
N LYS A 131 -13.27 -8.10 12.49
CA LYS A 131 -12.34 -8.61 13.50
C LYS A 131 -11.16 -7.69 13.78
N VAL A 132 -10.55 -7.10 12.73
CA VAL A 132 -9.33 -6.30 12.87
C VAL A 132 -9.60 -4.79 12.89
N GLY A 133 -10.79 -4.35 12.53
CA GLY A 133 -11.15 -2.96 12.27
C GLY A 133 -10.81 -2.53 10.83
N GLY A 134 -11.37 -1.40 10.40
CA GLY A 134 -11.07 -0.76 9.11
C GLY A 134 -9.67 -0.13 9.08
N PHE A 135 -9.48 0.85 8.22
CA PHE A 135 -8.25 1.65 8.19
C PHE A 135 -8.06 2.43 9.49
N SER A 136 -6.84 2.50 9.98
CA SER A 136 -6.52 3.31 11.16
C SER A 136 -6.66 4.80 10.84
N PRO A 137 -7.45 5.57 11.64
CA PRO A 137 -7.79 6.95 11.31
C PRO A 137 -6.63 7.96 11.45
N GLU A 138 -5.50 7.53 12.03
CA GLU A 138 -4.31 8.37 12.18
C GLU A 138 -3.60 8.63 10.86
N PHE A 139 -3.75 7.74 9.87
CA PHE A 139 -3.17 7.94 8.54
C PHE A 139 -4.05 8.87 7.71
N PHE A 140 -3.44 9.90 7.15
CA PHE A 140 -4.09 10.69 6.12
C PHE A 140 -3.92 10.05 4.75
N MET A 141 -2.69 9.66 4.42
CA MET A 141 -2.31 9.03 3.15
C MET A 141 -0.97 8.30 3.30
N ASN A 142 -0.82 7.16 2.63
CA ASN A 142 0.30 6.22 2.65
C ASN A 142 0.44 5.43 3.96
N TYR A 143 0.79 4.17 3.83
CA TYR A 143 0.95 3.16 4.89
C TYR A 143 -0.36 2.65 5.54
N GLU A 144 -1.52 3.27 5.27
CA GLU A 144 -2.80 2.82 5.84
C GLU A 144 -3.16 1.40 5.41
N GLU A 145 -3.00 1.06 4.13
CA GLU A 145 -3.23 -0.29 3.60
C GLU A 145 -2.17 -1.27 4.10
N THR A 146 -0.94 -0.83 4.23
CA THR A 146 0.17 -1.64 4.76
C THR A 146 -0.06 -1.99 6.23
N GLU A 147 -0.55 -1.03 7.03
CA GLU A 147 -0.88 -1.23 8.43
C GLU A 147 -2.10 -2.14 8.59
N LEU A 148 -3.15 -1.96 7.78
CA LEU A 148 -4.31 -2.85 7.74
C LEU A 148 -3.89 -4.28 7.39
N CYS A 149 -3.08 -4.48 6.36
CA CYS A 149 -2.53 -5.77 5.98
C CYS A 149 -1.71 -6.41 7.11
N ASN A 150 -0.94 -5.62 7.86
CA ASN A 150 -0.20 -6.12 9.02
C ASN A 150 -1.15 -6.63 10.13
N ARG A 151 -2.26 -5.92 10.41
CA ARG A 151 -3.27 -6.38 11.37
C ARG A 151 -3.98 -7.65 10.88
N ILE A 152 -4.31 -7.75 9.60
CA ILE A 152 -4.91 -8.94 8.98
C ILE A 152 -3.98 -10.16 9.17
N THR A 153 -2.70 -10.01 8.87
CA THR A 153 -1.71 -11.09 9.04
C THR A 153 -1.53 -11.48 10.50
N ARG A 154 -1.48 -10.50 11.43
CA ARG A 154 -1.41 -10.78 12.88
C ARG A 154 -2.65 -11.45 13.43
N ALA A 155 -3.80 -11.28 12.78
CA ALA A 155 -5.05 -11.97 13.14
C ALA A 155 -5.12 -13.41 12.61
N GLY A 156 -4.07 -13.88 11.90
CA GLY A 156 -3.92 -15.26 11.42
C GLY A 156 -4.40 -15.49 9.98
N PHE A 157 -4.70 -14.42 9.23
CA PHE A 157 -5.10 -14.54 7.82
C PHE A 157 -3.93 -14.27 6.88
N SER A 158 -3.94 -14.92 5.73
CA SER A 158 -2.98 -14.67 4.65
C SER A 158 -3.48 -13.60 3.67
N ILE A 159 -2.55 -13.03 2.91
CA ILE A 159 -2.81 -12.03 1.88
C ILE A 159 -2.20 -12.52 0.58
N TYR A 160 -2.92 -12.40 -0.53
CA TYR A 160 -2.48 -12.93 -1.82
C TYR A 160 -2.54 -11.90 -2.96
N SER A 161 -1.55 -11.97 -3.84
CA SER A 161 -1.61 -11.36 -5.17
C SER A 161 -2.19 -12.38 -6.16
N VAL A 162 -3.29 -12.00 -6.81
CA VAL A 162 -4.06 -12.83 -7.77
C VAL A 162 -3.83 -12.29 -9.18
N PRO A 163 -2.88 -12.82 -9.96
CA PRO A 163 -2.43 -12.24 -11.22
C PRO A 163 -3.46 -12.33 -12.35
N SER A 164 -4.48 -13.19 -12.21
CA SER A 164 -5.59 -13.28 -13.16
C SER A 164 -6.51 -12.05 -13.13
N ALA A 165 -6.58 -11.34 -12.00
CA ALA A 165 -7.23 -10.04 -11.89
C ALA A 165 -6.28 -8.96 -12.41
N GLN A 166 -6.69 -8.20 -13.44
CA GLN A 166 -5.84 -7.22 -14.11
C GLN A 166 -6.51 -5.84 -14.11
N ILE A 167 -5.79 -4.83 -13.62
CA ILE A 167 -6.33 -3.48 -13.42
C ILE A 167 -5.29 -2.47 -13.89
N THR A 168 -5.69 -1.49 -14.68
CA THR A 168 -4.87 -0.32 -15.00
C THR A 168 -5.05 0.72 -13.91
N HIS A 169 -3.97 1.23 -13.35
CA HIS A 169 -3.95 2.33 -12.38
C HIS A 169 -3.29 3.56 -13.01
N LEU A 170 -4.06 4.62 -13.19
CA LEU A 170 -3.67 5.83 -13.92
C LEU A 170 -2.85 6.79 -13.06
N GLU A 171 -1.92 6.30 -12.26
CA GLU A 171 -1.16 7.02 -11.24
C GLU A 171 -0.85 8.50 -11.58
N GLY A 172 -1.08 9.39 -10.61
CA GLY A 172 -0.62 10.78 -10.67
C GLY A 172 -1.62 11.80 -11.20
N ARG A 173 -2.87 11.42 -11.52
CA ARG A 173 -3.93 12.38 -11.90
C ARG A 173 -4.49 13.15 -10.69
N ALA A 174 -4.25 12.70 -9.45
CA ALA A 174 -4.51 13.52 -8.28
C ALA A 174 -3.50 14.67 -8.22
N SER A 175 -4.00 15.90 -8.25
CA SER A 175 -3.20 17.15 -8.29
C SER A 175 -2.51 17.46 -6.95
N TYR A 176 -1.75 16.50 -6.41
CA TYR A 176 -0.97 16.73 -5.20
C TYR A 176 0.39 17.34 -5.52
N ILE A 177 0.72 18.45 -4.85
CA ILE A 177 2.04 19.06 -4.89
C ILE A 177 3.09 18.04 -4.37
N LYS A 178 4.21 17.88 -5.06
CA LYS A 178 5.29 16.92 -4.72
C LYS A 178 5.75 16.99 -3.25
N GLN A 179 5.73 18.18 -2.64
CA GLN A 179 6.12 18.39 -1.24
C GLN A 179 5.13 17.75 -0.25
N SER A 180 3.83 17.85 -0.51
CA SER A 180 2.80 17.22 0.33
C SER A 180 2.87 15.69 0.28
N ARG A 181 3.24 15.10 -0.88
CA ARG A 181 3.45 13.66 -1.01
C ARG A 181 4.57 13.14 -0.10
N LEU A 182 5.71 13.86 -0.04
CA LEU A 182 6.82 13.49 0.84
C LEU A 182 6.45 13.63 2.31
N TYR A 183 5.71 14.69 2.67
CA TYR A 183 5.22 14.88 4.03
C TYR A 183 4.37 13.68 4.47
N PHE A 184 3.32 13.33 3.73
CA PHE A 184 2.45 12.21 4.05
C PHE A 184 3.16 10.86 4.04
N LEU A 185 4.17 10.67 3.17
CA LEU A 185 4.98 9.46 3.16
C LEU A 185 5.76 9.30 4.47
N TYR A 186 6.43 10.34 4.95
CA TYR A 186 7.17 10.28 6.23
C TYR A 186 6.24 10.23 7.43
N GLU A 187 5.14 10.99 7.41
CA GLU A 187 4.13 10.93 8.45
C GLU A 187 3.56 9.52 8.59
N GLY A 188 3.11 8.92 7.49
CA GLY A 188 2.61 7.55 7.45
C GLY A 188 3.66 6.54 7.94
N GLN A 189 4.93 6.70 7.54
CA GLN A 189 6.01 5.85 8.03
C GLN A 189 6.15 5.93 9.56
N TYR A 190 6.17 7.12 10.12
CA TYR A 190 6.30 7.30 11.58
C TYR A 190 5.09 6.74 12.34
N ILE A 191 3.88 6.95 11.82
CA ILE A 191 2.65 6.38 12.39
C ILE A 191 2.73 4.84 12.34
N TYR A 192 3.09 4.27 11.19
CA TYR A 192 3.24 2.82 11.03
C TYR A 192 4.21 2.23 12.07
N PHE A 193 5.43 2.77 12.15
CA PHE A 193 6.43 2.27 13.10
C PHE A 193 6.02 2.47 14.56
N ARG A 194 5.30 3.54 14.89
CA ARG A 194 4.72 3.74 16.22
C ARG A 194 3.65 2.70 16.55
N LYS A 195 2.77 2.37 15.59
CA LYS A 195 1.68 1.38 15.79
C LYS A 195 2.20 -0.04 15.88
N VAL A 196 3.18 -0.40 15.05
CA VAL A 196 3.68 -1.77 14.95
C VAL A 196 4.76 -2.06 15.99
N TYR A 197 5.63 -1.09 16.31
CA TYR A 197 6.81 -1.25 17.16
C TYR A 197 6.84 -0.32 18.39
N GLY A 198 5.77 0.43 18.64
CA GLY A 198 5.65 1.35 19.77
C GLY A 198 6.45 2.64 19.62
N ILE A 199 6.51 3.43 20.69
CA ILE A 199 7.19 4.75 20.70
C ILE A 199 8.70 4.62 20.43
N PHE A 200 9.32 3.56 20.92
CA PHE A 200 10.74 3.29 20.66
C PHE A 200 10.98 3.07 19.16
N GLY A 201 10.10 2.31 18.51
CA GLY A 201 10.15 2.11 17.06
C GLY A 201 10.02 3.41 16.28
N CYS A 202 9.14 4.30 16.71
CA CYS A 202 8.99 5.62 16.10
C CYS A 202 10.27 6.48 16.23
N ARG A 203 10.91 6.48 17.40
CA ARG A 203 12.18 7.20 17.63
C ARG A 203 13.32 6.62 16.80
N LEU A 204 13.40 5.30 16.70
CA LEU A 204 14.45 4.62 15.94
C LEU A 204 14.31 4.91 14.44
N ILE A 205 13.11 4.82 13.88
CA ILE A 205 12.90 5.12 12.46
C ILE A 205 13.15 6.60 12.17
N PHE A 206 12.83 7.50 13.08
CA PHE A 206 13.19 8.91 12.95
C PHE A 206 14.70 9.09 12.83
N ALA A 207 15.49 8.48 13.73
CA ALA A 207 16.96 8.54 13.68
C ALA A 207 17.51 7.99 12.36
N ILE A 208 17.02 6.82 11.90
CA ILE A 208 17.41 6.23 10.62
C ILE A 208 17.08 7.17 9.46
N THR A 209 15.92 7.82 9.48
CA THR A 209 15.52 8.77 8.43
C THR A 209 16.42 10.01 8.41
N GLN A 210 16.83 10.54 9.58
CA GLN A 210 17.79 11.65 9.62
C GLN A 210 19.15 11.24 9.08
N LEU A 211 19.64 10.05 9.44
CA LEU A 211 20.89 9.51 8.87
C LEU A 211 20.82 9.39 7.34
N LYS A 212 19.71 8.91 6.77
CA LYS A 212 19.49 8.87 5.31
C LYS A 212 19.61 10.26 4.68
N LYS A 213 18.98 11.26 5.29
CA LYS A 213 19.02 12.65 4.77
C LYS A 213 20.43 13.21 4.80
N LEU A 214 21.16 13.02 5.90
CA LEU A 214 22.55 13.45 6.04
C LEU A 214 23.46 12.79 5.00
N TYR A 215 23.34 11.47 4.86
CA TYR A 215 24.11 10.70 3.89
C TYR A 215 23.82 11.14 2.44
N SER A 216 22.56 11.30 2.07
CA SER A 216 22.16 11.78 0.75
C SER A 216 22.70 13.21 0.47
N SER A 217 22.66 14.10 1.46
CA SER A 217 23.17 15.47 1.32
C SER A 217 24.69 15.49 1.15
N PHE A 218 25.40 14.65 1.90
CA PHE A 218 26.86 14.51 1.78
C PHE A 218 27.29 14.04 0.38
N PHE A 219 26.62 13.01 -0.17
CA PHE A 219 26.93 12.52 -1.52
C PHE A 219 26.59 13.54 -2.61
N LYS A 220 25.47 14.26 -2.50
CA LYS A 220 25.13 15.36 -3.42
C LYS A 220 26.22 16.44 -3.40
N PHE A 221 26.71 16.80 -2.22
CA PHE A 221 27.81 17.78 -2.09
C PHE A 221 29.11 17.31 -2.75
N LEU A 222 29.46 16.03 -2.63
CA LEU A 222 30.63 15.46 -3.29
C LEU A 222 30.52 15.46 -4.82
N LEU A 223 29.33 15.15 -5.35
CA LEU A 223 29.07 15.12 -6.80
C LEU A 223 29.00 16.51 -7.44
N LEU A 224 28.67 17.55 -6.67
CA LEU A 224 28.65 18.93 -7.15
C LEU A 224 30.05 19.59 -7.17
N LYS A 225 31.06 18.94 -6.60
CA LYS A 225 32.45 19.41 -6.58
C LYS A 225 33.33 18.79 -7.69
N GLN A 226 32.77 17.91 -8.52
CA GLN A 226 33.38 17.38 -9.76
C GLN A 226 32.76 18.08 -10.97
#